data_a3145c323607754807e6b860b69477b9
#
_entry.id   a3145c323607754807e6b860b69477b9
#
_cell.length_a   1.000
_cell.length_b   1.000
_cell.length_c   1.000
_cell.angle_alpha   90.00
_cell.angle_beta   90.00
_cell.angle_gamma   90.00
#
_symmetry.space_group_name_H-M   'P 1'
#
loop_
_entity.id
_entity.type
_entity.pdbx_description
1 polymer ?
#
loop_
_entity_poly.entity_id
_entity_poly.type
_entity_poly.pdbx_seq_one_letter_code
_entity_poly.pdbx_strand_id
1 'polypeptide(L)'
;MMTLNKDIEAKILRYHFVEQWRVGTIATQLGIHHSVVDRVLSQAGLPKVERSPRPSIIDAYLPFIMATLAQFPTLTAARLYEMAKQRGYPGGPSQFRQRISQLRPRKQPEAYLRLKTLSGEQAQVDWGHFGSIHIGKAKRPLMAFVMVLSWSRQIYLQFYLNQQMENFLRGHVAAFEAWNGLPKVLLYDNLKSAVLERQGDAIRFHPTLLALSAHYRFEPRPVAVARGNEKGRVERAIRYIRDNFFAARHFQTLEELNQQADQWCQGVSGERRCPENTELTVKEAFHQEQPSLLSLPDNPFDTRERKPVTARKTPYIRFDWNDYSIPHQHVQKPLTVIADLKQLCILDGEHVIAEHRRSFDKGRQIEDESHINALWLQKTNAKQHRGQDRLSAASAHIPLFLQQAIQRGHVLTTTLRLLNQLLDDYGRDELHSALDEALKQQSPYPQAVQQILERRRDEKRQPPPLAVAVPDKVKPYHIKAVNLADYDQLNPSHEDGPVNDSETEQDKEKEKEKKNEQKKEPEPENAITAITKEENHD
;
A
#
# COMPACT_ATOMS: atom_id res chain seq x y z
N MET A 1 -17.75 14.91 53.13
CA MET A 1 -17.80 14.04 54.32
C MET A 1 -18.88 14.56 55.22
N MET A 2 -19.94 13.74 55.49
CA MET A 2 -20.94 14.13 56.49
C MET A 2 -20.25 14.15 57.86
N THR A 3 -20.16 15.31 58.46
CA THR A 3 -19.75 15.47 59.85
C THR A 3 -20.80 14.85 60.77
N LEU A 4 -20.42 13.85 61.50
CA LEU A 4 -21.33 13.21 62.49
C LEU A 4 -21.65 14.26 63.57
N ASN A 5 -22.93 14.27 64.02
CA ASN A 5 -23.31 15.12 65.14
C ASN A 5 -22.57 14.69 66.40
N LYS A 6 -21.93 15.63 67.10
CA LYS A 6 -21.19 15.37 68.36
C LYS A 6 -21.99 14.61 69.42
N ASP A 7 -23.32 14.80 69.44
CA ASP A 7 -24.22 14.07 70.33
C ASP A 7 -24.29 12.56 70.02
N ILE A 8 -24.21 12.21 68.73
CA ILE A 8 -24.19 10.80 68.29
C ILE A 8 -22.83 10.18 68.60
N GLU A 9 -21.73 10.91 68.44
CA GLU A 9 -20.38 10.46 68.85
C GLU A 9 -20.33 10.18 70.37
N ALA A 10 -20.84 11.10 71.19
CA ALA A 10 -20.92 10.92 72.63
C ALA A 10 -21.77 9.71 73.04
N LYS A 11 -22.93 9.47 72.37
CA LYS A 11 -23.78 8.28 72.62
C LYS A 11 -23.07 6.99 72.23
N ILE A 12 -22.32 6.94 71.11
CA ILE A 12 -21.54 5.79 70.70
C ILE A 12 -20.51 5.43 71.74
N LEU A 13 -19.75 6.42 72.21
CA LEU A 13 -18.70 6.23 73.24
C LEU A 13 -19.31 5.78 74.58
N ARG A 14 -20.42 6.40 75.02
CA ARG A 14 -21.14 5.99 76.21
C ARG A 14 -21.63 4.56 76.09
N TYR A 15 -22.35 4.17 75.07
CA TYR A 15 -22.89 2.80 74.88
C TYR A 15 -21.77 1.75 74.84
N HIS A 16 -20.61 2.10 74.27
CA HIS A 16 -19.48 1.18 74.18
C HIS A 16 -18.70 1.05 75.51
N PHE A 17 -18.31 2.17 76.10
CA PHE A 17 -17.42 2.17 77.28
C PHE A 17 -18.16 2.04 78.59
N VAL A 18 -19.40 2.57 78.73
CA VAL A 18 -20.13 2.57 79.95
C VAL A 18 -21.12 1.40 79.99
N GLU A 19 -21.90 1.19 78.92
CA GLU A 19 -22.93 0.19 78.86
C GLU A 19 -22.46 -1.12 78.22
N GLN A 20 -21.16 -1.19 77.74
CA GLN A 20 -20.53 -2.42 77.27
C GLN A 20 -21.25 -3.05 76.04
N TRP A 21 -21.96 -2.24 75.26
CA TRP A 21 -22.67 -2.77 74.10
C TRP A 21 -21.71 -3.08 72.91
N ARG A 22 -22.09 -4.09 72.16
CA ARG A 22 -21.37 -4.50 70.92
C ARG A 22 -21.62 -3.49 69.83
N VAL A 23 -20.65 -3.30 68.93
CA VAL A 23 -20.70 -2.39 67.81
C VAL A 23 -21.98 -2.57 66.97
N GLY A 24 -22.42 -3.80 66.68
CA GLY A 24 -23.64 -4.09 65.95
C GLY A 24 -24.91 -3.60 66.67
N THR A 25 -24.98 -3.78 68.00
CA THR A 25 -26.11 -3.33 68.84
C THR A 25 -26.20 -1.81 68.84
N ILE A 26 -25.06 -1.11 68.98
CA ILE A 26 -24.97 0.34 68.92
C ILE A 26 -25.42 0.85 67.57
N ALA A 27 -24.97 0.24 66.47
CA ALA A 27 -25.33 0.58 65.10
C ALA A 27 -26.85 0.48 64.88
N THR A 28 -27.47 -0.63 65.33
CA THR A 28 -28.91 -0.85 65.22
C THR A 28 -29.70 0.16 66.05
N GLN A 29 -29.29 0.42 67.30
CA GLN A 29 -29.97 1.34 68.22
C GLN A 29 -29.94 2.79 67.75
N LEU A 30 -28.85 3.21 67.11
CA LEU A 30 -28.69 4.57 66.62
C LEU A 30 -29.09 4.75 65.15
N GLY A 31 -29.52 3.68 64.46
CA GLY A 31 -29.91 3.71 63.05
C GLY A 31 -28.77 4.08 62.12
N ILE A 32 -27.51 3.76 62.47
CA ILE A 32 -26.31 4.11 61.70
C ILE A 32 -25.56 2.84 61.27
N HIS A 33 -24.81 2.96 60.19
CA HIS A 33 -24.00 1.84 59.72
C HIS A 33 -22.84 1.52 60.69
N HIS A 34 -22.58 0.23 60.96
CA HIS A 34 -21.55 -0.24 61.88
C HIS A 34 -20.15 0.37 61.61
N SER A 35 -19.79 0.63 60.36
CA SER A 35 -18.51 1.28 60.00
C SER A 35 -18.35 2.69 60.56
N VAL A 36 -19.46 3.37 60.85
CA VAL A 36 -19.45 4.70 61.50
C VAL A 36 -19.13 4.54 62.97
N VAL A 37 -19.69 3.53 63.65
CA VAL A 37 -19.37 3.20 65.05
C VAL A 37 -17.90 2.81 65.16
N ASP A 38 -17.40 1.90 64.30
CA ASP A 38 -16.01 1.48 64.26
C ASP A 38 -15.04 2.68 64.09
N ARG A 39 -15.40 3.65 63.21
CA ARG A 39 -14.63 4.85 62.98
C ARG A 39 -14.53 5.71 64.25
N VAL A 40 -15.65 5.97 64.92
CA VAL A 40 -15.69 6.77 66.14
C VAL A 40 -14.88 6.10 67.25
N LEU A 41 -15.02 4.78 67.45
CA LEU A 41 -14.26 4.02 68.44
C LEU A 41 -12.75 4.02 68.10
N SER A 42 -12.36 3.92 66.83
CA SER A 42 -10.96 4.01 66.40
C SER A 42 -10.38 5.40 66.67
N GLN A 43 -11.16 6.47 66.48
CA GLN A 43 -10.75 7.84 66.80
C GLN A 43 -10.62 8.06 68.31
N ALA A 44 -11.38 7.30 69.14
CA ALA A 44 -11.26 7.32 70.60
C ALA A 44 -10.15 6.43 71.17
N GLY A 45 -9.25 5.90 70.30
CA GLY A 45 -8.06 5.18 70.73
C GLY A 45 -8.20 3.65 70.79
N LEU A 46 -9.33 3.08 70.40
CA LEU A 46 -9.46 1.63 70.31
C LEU A 46 -8.76 1.10 69.06
N PRO A 47 -7.82 0.14 69.17
CA PRO A 47 -7.15 -0.42 67.99
C PRO A 47 -8.17 -1.15 67.14
N LYS A 48 -8.13 -0.94 65.82
CA LYS A 48 -8.88 -1.77 64.87
C LYS A 48 -8.41 -3.20 65.05
N VAL A 49 -9.35 -4.08 65.43
CA VAL A 49 -9.08 -5.52 65.39
C VAL A 49 -9.01 -5.91 63.93
N GLU A 50 -7.78 -6.01 63.40
CA GLU A 50 -7.57 -6.60 62.09
C GLU A 50 -7.97 -8.06 62.14
N ARG A 51 -9.08 -8.36 61.47
CA ARG A 51 -9.48 -9.76 61.27
C ARG A 51 -8.45 -10.41 60.38
N SER A 52 -7.82 -11.49 60.84
CA SER A 52 -6.94 -12.26 59.98
C SER A 52 -7.65 -12.58 58.66
N PRO A 53 -7.06 -12.26 57.51
CA PRO A 53 -7.69 -12.54 56.23
C PRO A 53 -7.96 -14.04 56.13
N ARG A 54 -9.18 -14.42 55.72
CA ARG A 54 -9.51 -15.82 55.49
C ARG A 54 -8.59 -16.40 54.43
N PRO A 55 -8.07 -17.64 54.60
CA PRO A 55 -7.23 -18.27 53.58
C PRO A 55 -7.92 -18.28 52.23
N SER A 56 -7.24 -17.84 51.22
CA SER A 56 -7.75 -17.81 49.84
C SER A 56 -7.33 -19.09 49.10
N ILE A 57 -8.18 -19.59 48.25
CA ILE A 57 -7.89 -20.76 47.38
C ILE A 57 -6.56 -20.58 46.62
N ILE A 58 -6.19 -19.36 46.30
CA ILE A 58 -4.95 -19.05 45.57
C ILE A 58 -3.70 -19.20 46.47
N ASP A 59 -3.87 -19.18 47.81
CA ASP A 59 -2.72 -19.14 48.72
C ASP A 59 -1.85 -20.42 48.63
N ALA A 60 -2.45 -21.57 48.32
CA ALA A 60 -1.71 -22.80 48.04
C ALA A 60 -0.83 -22.74 46.79
N TYR A 61 -1.11 -21.84 45.87
CA TYR A 61 -0.37 -21.65 44.62
C TYR A 61 0.60 -20.47 44.66
N LEU A 62 0.61 -19.67 45.74
CA LEU A 62 1.46 -18.49 45.88
C LEU A 62 2.95 -18.77 45.69
N PRO A 63 3.55 -19.85 46.26
CA PRO A 63 4.96 -20.15 46.06
C PRO A 63 5.31 -20.29 44.58
N PHE A 64 4.51 -21.04 43.82
CA PHE A 64 4.66 -21.22 42.39
C PHE A 64 4.49 -19.89 41.62
N ILE A 65 3.45 -19.12 41.95
CA ILE A 65 3.14 -17.83 41.32
C ILE A 65 4.30 -16.83 41.53
N MET A 66 4.78 -16.73 42.77
CA MET A 66 5.86 -15.80 43.11
C MET A 66 7.19 -16.19 42.44
N ALA A 67 7.54 -17.48 42.43
CA ALA A 67 8.73 -17.97 41.73
C ALA A 67 8.65 -17.70 40.24
N THR A 68 7.48 -17.95 39.61
CA THR A 68 7.27 -17.69 38.18
C THR A 68 7.34 -16.19 37.85
N LEU A 69 6.75 -15.30 38.69
CA LEU A 69 6.81 -13.86 38.50
C LEU A 69 8.20 -13.28 38.77
N ALA A 70 8.99 -13.89 39.64
CA ALA A 70 10.38 -13.49 39.85
C ALA A 70 11.24 -13.80 38.61
N GLN A 71 11.01 -14.97 37.98
CA GLN A 71 11.72 -15.37 36.77
C GLN A 71 11.20 -14.63 35.53
N PHE A 72 9.89 -14.39 35.44
CA PHE A 72 9.23 -13.74 34.29
C PHE A 72 8.34 -12.57 34.75
N PRO A 73 8.89 -11.40 35.10
CA PRO A 73 8.12 -10.29 35.67
C PRO A 73 7.04 -9.71 34.74
N THR A 74 7.22 -9.87 33.42
CA THR A 74 6.28 -9.37 32.38
C THR A 74 5.19 -10.38 31.99
N LEU A 75 5.20 -11.60 32.55
CA LEU A 75 4.26 -12.65 32.23
C LEU A 75 2.81 -12.17 32.47
N THR A 76 1.91 -12.35 31.50
CA THR A 76 0.53 -11.90 31.65
C THR A 76 -0.23 -12.72 32.70
N ALA A 77 -1.16 -12.07 33.41
CA ALA A 77 -1.99 -12.77 34.42
C ALA A 77 -2.87 -13.87 33.80
N ALA A 78 -3.22 -13.74 32.50
CA ALA A 78 -3.96 -14.78 31.77
C ALA A 78 -3.11 -16.04 31.58
N ARG A 79 -1.85 -15.88 31.14
CA ARG A 79 -0.94 -17.02 30.96
C ARG A 79 -0.61 -17.69 32.29
N LEU A 80 -0.39 -16.90 33.34
CA LEU A 80 -0.13 -17.40 34.69
C LEU A 80 -1.35 -18.17 35.25
N TYR A 81 -2.59 -17.72 34.95
CA TYR A 81 -3.81 -18.44 35.30
C TYR A 81 -3.87 -19.81 34.61
N GLU A 82 -3.59 -19.90 33.32
CA GLU A 82 -3.54 -21.19 32.60
C GLU A 82 -2.53 -22.15 33.23
N MET A 83 -1.34 -21.66 33.57
CA MET A 83 -0.30 -22.45 34.24
C MET A 83 -0.74 -22.93 35.63
N ALA A 84 -1.47 -22.08 36.39
CA ALA A 84 -2.06 -22.46 37.68
C ALA A 84 -3.19 -23.48 37.51
N LYS A 85 -4.04 -23.33 36.50
CA LYS A 85 -5.12 -24.26 36.16
C LYS A 85 -4.60 -25.64 35.81
N GLN A 86 -3.50 -25.72 35.02
CA GLN A 86 -2.81 -26.99 34.74
C GLN A 86 -2.28 -27.68 35.99
N ARG A 87 -2.05 -26.93 37.10
CA ARG A 87 -1.63 -27.44 38.41
C ARG A 87 -2.81 -27.66 39.35
N GLY A 88 -4.05 -27.64 38.85
CA GLY A 88 -5.24 -27.95 39.62
C GLY A 88 -5.89 -26.74 40.32
N TYR A 89 -5.55 -25.49 39.97
CA TYR A 89 -6.23 -24.31 40.55
C TYR A 89 -7.72 -24.28 40.16
N PRO A 90 -8.65 -24.36 41.14
CA PRO A 90 -10.09 -24.47 40.86
C PRO A 90 -10.80 -23.11 40.74
N GLY A 91 -10.12 -22.00 41.05
CA GLY A 91 -10.73 -20.66 41.11
C GLY A 91 -10.94 -20.01 39.73
N GLY A 92 -11.79 -18.98 39.69
CA GLY A 92 -12.11 -18.25 38.46
C GLY A 92 -11.02 -17.27 38.03
N PRO A 93 -10.98 -16.91 36.72
CA PRO A 93 -9.93 -16.05 36.13
C PRO A 93 -9.97 -14.60 36.67
N SER A 94 -11.14 -14.08 37.02
CA SER A 94 -11.29 -12.69 37.49
C SER A 94 -10.68 -12.48 38.88
N GLN A 95 -10.97 -13.36 39.82
CA GLN A 95 -10.37 -13.33 41.17
C GLN A 95 -8.85 -13.55 41.09
N PHE A 96 -8.40 -14.48 40.25
CA PHE A 96 -7.00 -14.73 40.04
C PHE A 96 -6.27 -13.46 39.55
N ARG A 97 -6.80 -12.82 38.48
CA ARG A 97 -6.22 -11.55 37.94
C ARG A 97 -6.17 -10.45 39.00
N GLN A 98 -7.23 -10.28 39.78
CA GLN A 98 -7.26 -9.28 40.84
C GLN A 98 -6.17 -9.55 41.88
N ARG A 99 -6.01 -10.80 42.32
CA ARG A 99 -4.99 -11.16 43.31
C ARG A 99 -3.58 -11.02 42.75
N ILE A 100 -3.32 -11.43 41.49
CA ILE A 100 -2.04 -11.25 40.83
C ILE A 100 -1.68 -9.77 40.68
N SER A 101 -2.64 -8.89 40.41
CA SER A 101 -2.38 -7.45 40.34
C SER A 101 -1.89 -6.83 41.66
N GLN A 102 -2.31 -7.42 42.78
CA GLN A 102 -1.87 -7.01 44.12
C GLN A 102 -0.48 -7.58 44.48
N LEU A 103 -0.23 -8.83 44.08
CA LEU A 103 0.99 -9.57 44.39
C LEU A 103 2.15 -9.27 43.48
N ARG A 104 1.88 -8.78 42.26
CA ARG A 104 2.95 -8.45 41.29
C ARG A 104 3.88 -7.38 41.84
N PRO A 105 5.20 -7.66 41.89
CA PRO A 105 6.16 -6.63 42.25
C PRO A 105 6.01 -5.42 41.35
N ARG A 106 5.63 -4.29 41.89
CA ARG A 106 5.61 -3.03 41.14
C ARG A 106 7.05 -2.59 40.97
N LYS A 107 7.51 -2.44 39.74
CA LYS A 107 8.77 -1.73 39.48
C LYS A 107 8.66 -0.38 40.19
N GLN A 108 9.59 -0.08 41.06
CA GLN A 108 9.67 1.25 41.65
C GLN A 108 9.74 2.25 40.49
N PRO A 109 8.91 3.31 40.50
CA PRO A 109 9.01 4.33 39.46
C PRO A 109 10.39 4.93 39.51
N GLU A 110 11.12 4.80 38.41
CA GLU A 110 12.42 5.43 38.24
C GLU A 110 12.23 6.96 38.29
N ALA A 111 12.99 7.64 39.15
CA ALA A 111 12.97 9.09 39.19
C ALA A 111 13.79 9.63 38.02
N TYR A 112 13.17 10.43 37.17
CA TYR A 112 13.83 11.02 36.01
C TYR A 112 14.10 12.51 36.24
N LEU A 113 15.31 12.95 35.89
CA LEU A 113 15.62 14.37 35.84
C LEU A 113 14.83 15.06 34.74
N ARG A 114 14.24 16.20 35.03
CA ARG A 114 13.56 17.04 34.06
C ARG A 114 14.64 17.75 33.21
N LEU A 115 14.88 17.24 32.00
CA LEU A 115 15.85 17.84 31.08
C LEU A 115 15.27 19.16 30.55
N LYS A 116 15.96 20.27 30.87
CA LYS A 116 15.70 21.56 30.26
C LYS A 116 16.49 21.67 28.96
N THR A 117 15.88 22.15 27.92
CA THR A 117 16.48 22.42 26.60
C THR A 117 16.57 23.90 26.39
N LEU A 118 17.61 24.36 25.73
CA LEU A 118 17.77 25.76 25.35
C LEU A 118 16.92 26.10 24.12
N SER A 119 16.71 27.38 23.93
CA SER A 119 16.02 27.92 22.74
C SER A 119 16.80 27.55 21.47
N GLY A 120 16.11 27.00 20.44
CA GLY A 120 16.71 26.60 19.17
C GLY A 120 17.64 25.37 19.23
N GLU A 121 17.76 24.72 20.39
CA GLU A 121 18.70 23.61 20.56
C GLU A 121 18.19 22.34 19.91
N GLN A 122 16.92 21.95 20.14
CA GLN A 122 16.46 20.60 19.87
C GLN A 122 15.01 20.54 19.43
N ALA A 123 14.69 19.64 18.48
CA ALA A 123 13.34 19.16 18.22
C ALA A 123 13.27 17.63 18.28
N GLN A 124 12.05 17.11 18.40
CA GLN A 124 11.75 15.68 18.40
C GLN A 124 10.86 15.35 17.21
N VAL A 125 11.19 14.26 16.52
CA VAL A 125 10.48 13.80 15.31
C VAL A 125 9.94 12.41 15.53
N ASP A 126 8.67 12.18 15.15
CA ASP A 126 8.06 10.85 15.17
C ASP A 126 6.91 10.75 14.17
N TRP A 127 6.52 9.51 13.85
CA TRP A 127 5.36 9.18 13.07
C TRP A 127 4.17 8.77 13.94
N GLY A 128 3.00 9.33 13.65
CA GLY A 128 1.72 8.89 14.21
C GLY A 128 0.88 8.15 13.18
N HIS A 129 0.29 7.00 13.54
CA HIS A 129 -0.69 6.33 12.70
C HIS A 129 -2.10 6.82 13.04
N PHE A 130 -2.85 7.30 12.06
CA PHE A 130 -4.19 7.92 12.19
C PHE A 130 -5.27 7.18 11.40
N GLY A 131 -5.12 5.86 11.21
CA GLY A 131 -6.08 5.06 10.47
C GLY A 131 -5.78 5.01 8.97
N SER A 132 -6.80 5.14 8.15
CA SER A 132 -6.68 5.06 6.68
C SER A 132 -7.69 5.94 5.98
N ILE A 133 -7.33 6.40 4.78
CA ILE A 133 -8.18 7.16 3.86
C ILE A 133 -8.44 6.35 2.59
N HIS A 134 -9.62 6.54 1.98
CA HIS A 134 -9.92 5.97 0.67
C HIS A 134 -9.64 6.99 -0.42
N ILE A 135 -8.87 6.58 -1.43
CA ILE A 135 -8.56 7.38 -2.63
C ILE A 135 -8.97 6.55 -3.83
N GLY A 136 -10.12 6.84 -4.41
CA GLY A 136 -10.72 6.01 -5.45
C GLY A 136 -10.94 4.57 -4.95
N LYS A 137 -10.32 3.58 -5.60
CA LYS A 137 -10.37 2.16 -5.22
C LYS A 137 -9.32 1.75 -4.19
N ALA A 138 -8.39 2.64 -3.84
CA ALA A 138 -7.31 2.33 -2.92
C ALA A 138 -7.65 2.74 -1.49
N LYS A 139 -7.37 1.83 -0.52
CA LYS A 139 -7.31 2.15 0.90
C LYS A 139 -5.85 2.40 1.27
N ARG A 140 -5.51 3.65 1.61
CA ARG A 140 -4.15 4.07 1.96
C ARG A 140 -4.05 4.35 3.46
N PRO A 141 -2.94 3.95 4.13
CA PRO A 141 -2.72 4.33 5.52
C PRO A 141 -2.57 5.84 5.62
N LEU A 142 -3.06 6.42 6.73
CA LEU A 142 -2.89 7.82 7.05
C LEU A 142 -1.83 7.96 8.14
N MET A 143 -0.68 8.52 7.77
CA MET A 143 0.49 8.68 8.62
C MET A 143 0.75 10.16 8.87
N ALA A 144 0.85 10.56 10.13
CA ALA A 144 1.20 11.92 10.50
C ALA A 144 2.70 12.03 10.79
N PHE A 145 3.39 12.89 10.06
CA PHE A 145 4.72 13.36 10.43
C PHE A 145 4.56 14.47 11.47
N VAL A 146 5.20 14.29 12.61
CA VAL A 146 5.11 15.25 13.71
C VAL A 146 6.51 15.65 14.14
N MET A 147 6.79 16.95 14.11
CA MET A 147 8.01 17.52 14.65
C MET A 147 7.64 18.56 15.73
N VAL A 148 8.33 18.52 16.85
CA VAL A 148 8.03 19.39 18.00
C VAL A 148 9.31 20.03 18.50
N LEU A 149 9.38 21.36 18.50
CA LEU A 149 10.46 22.10 19.15
C LEU A 149 10.46 21.81 20.65
N SER A 150 11.62 21.54 21.20
CA SER A 150 11.73 21.07 22.58
C SER A 150 11.58 22.20 23.62
N TRP A 151 11.79 23.46 23.25
CA TRP A 151 11.65 24.61 24.11
C TRP A 151 10.27 25.26 24.03
N SER A 152 9.87 25.81 22.89
CA SER A 152 8.55 26.46 22.71
C SER A 152 7.36 25.50 22.69
N ARG A 153 7.61 24.22 22.38
CA ARG A 153 6.56 23.21 22.12
C ARG A 153 5.75 23.47 20.83
N GLN A 154 6.29 24.28 19.93
CA GLN A 154 5.70 24.47 18.61
C GLN A 154 5.66 23.15 17.89
N ILE A 155 4.48 22.82 17.35
CA ILE A 155 4.23 21.59 16.60
C ILE A 155 4.22 21.91 15.10
N TYR A 156 4.91 21.07 14.33
CA TYR A 156 4.67 20.91 12.91
C TYR A 156 3.98 19.58 12.67
N LEU A 157 2.91 19.58 11.87
CA LEU A 157 2.06 18.44 11.57
C LEU A 157 1.75 18.38 10.09
N GLN A 158 2.05 17.26 9.45
CA GLN A 158 1.66 16.98 8.07
C GLN A 158 1.31 15.51 7.88
N PHE A 159 0.25 15.24 7.13
CA PHE A 159 -0.21 13.87 6.85
C PHE A 159 0.28 13.39 5.50
N TYR A 160 0.63 12.10 5.45
CA TYR A 160 1.12 11.38 4.29
C TYR A 160 0.45 10.02 4.16
N LEU A 161 0.54 9.40 2.97
CA LEU A 161 -0.05 8.09 2.69
C LEU A 161 0.88 6.90 3.01
N ASN A 162 2.10 7.17 3.45
CA ASN A 162 3.08 6.21 3.92
C ASN A 162 4.18 6.92 4.73
N GLN A 163 5.04 6.13 5.39
CA GLN A 163 6.19 6.63 6.16
C GLN A 163 7.53 6.30 5.49
N GLN A 164 7.56 6.27 4.14
CA GLN A 164 8.79 6.02 3.39
C GLN A 164 9.77 7.19 3.50
N MET A 165 11.02 6.95 3.11
CA MET A 165 12.12 7.92 3.26
C MET A 165 11.78 9.27 2.60
N GLU A 166 11.20 9.26 1.43
CA GLU A 166 10.87 10.47 0.67
C GLU A 166 9.88 11.37 1.44
N ASN A 167 8.84 10.78 2.05
CA ASN A 167 7.89 11.52 2.88
C ASN A 167 8.49 11.95 4.23
N PHE A 168 9.42 11.17 4.76
CA PHE A 168 10.19 11.54 5.94
C PHE A 168 11.05 12.79 5.68
N LEU A 169 11.77 12.82 4.55
CA LEU A 169 12.55 13.98 4.13
C LEU A 169 11.67 15.20 3.83
N ARG A 170 10.55 15.02 3.12
CA ARG A 170 9.56 16.09 2.87
C ARG A 170 9.03 16.70 4.14
N GLY A 171 8.70 15.86 5.13
CA GLY A 171 8.24 16.35 6.43
C GLY A 171 9.27 17.25 7.13
N HIS A 172 10.56 16.92 7.03
CA HIS A 172 11.64 17.75 7.57
C HIS A 172 11.74 19.08 6.85
N VAL A 173 11.86 19.03 5.51
CA VAL A 173 12.01 20.24 4.68
C VAL A 173 10.83 21.18 4.91
N ALA A 174 9.60 20.65 4.86
CA ALA A 174 8.40 21.45 5.07
C ALA A 174 8.29 22.02 6.51
N ALA A 175 8.76 21.29 7.53
CA ALA A 175 8.81 21.81 8.90
C ALA A 175 9.81 22.96 9.02
N PHE A 176 10.99 22.83 8.41
CA PHE A 176 12.02 23.87 8.42
C PHE A 176 11.55 25.13 7.69
N GLU A 177 10.89 24.97 6.54
CA GLU A 177 10.28 26.08 5.79
C GLU A 177 9.17 26.77 6.60
N ALA A 178 8.26 26.00 7.23
CA ALA A 178 7.18 26.53 8.04
C ALA A 178 7.67 27.34 9.26
N TRP A 179 8.81 26.98 9.81
CA TRP A 179 9.43 27.69 10.94
C TRP A 179 10.42 28.78 10.51
N ASN A 180 10.71 28.85 9.22
CA ASN A 180 11.77 29.71 8.66
C ASN A 180 13.10 29.53 9.39
N GLY A 181 13.46 28.28 9.69
CA GLY A 181 14.66 27.90 10.42
C GLY A 181 14.58 26.47 10.96
N LEU A 182 15.64 25.99 11.55
CA LEU A 182 15.70 24.64 12.08
C LEU A 182 16.51 24.55 13.38
N PRO A 183 16.20 23.60 14.29
CA PRO A 183 16.98 23.39 15.51
C PRO A 183 18.33 22.73 15.21
N LYS A 184 19.28 22.88 16.12
CA LYS A 184 20.63 22.31 15.99
C LYS A 184 20.65 20.79 16.04
N VAL A 185 19.74 20.18 16.82
CA VAL A 185 19.67 18.73 17.07
C VAL A 185 18.26 18.23 16.80
N LEU A 186 18.15 17.13 16.04
CA LEU A 186 16.90 16.40 15.84
C LEU A 186 16.97 15.03 16.51
N LEU A 187 16.05 14.79 17.44
CA LEU A 187 15.93 13.50 18.13
C LEU A 187 14.98 12.58 17.38
N TYR A 188 15.45 11.37 17.11
CA TYR A 188 14.68 10.30 16.47
C TYR A 188 14.55 9.12 17.43
N ASP A 189 13.33 8.61 17.61
CA ASP A 189 13.18 7.25 18.14
C ASP A 189 13.58 6.24 17.06
N ASN A 190 13.84 4.99 17.41
CA ASN A 190 14.25 3.88 16.53
C ASN A 190 13.36 3.75 15.25
N LEU A 191 13.19 4.86 14.53
CA LEU A 191 12.45 4.92 13.29
C LEU A 191 13.20 4.15 12.22
N LYS A 192 12.60 3.12 11.65
CA LYS A 192 13.16 2.36 10.51
C LYS A 192 13.53 3.26 9.32
N SER A 193 12.90 4.43 9.22
CA SER A 193 13.23 5.44 8.20
C SER A 193 14.54 6.19 8.50
N ALA A 194 14.93 6.30 9.76
CA ALA A 194 16.12 7.06 10.16
C ALA A 194 17.33 6.17 10.44
N VAL A 195 17.11 4.99 11.02
CA VAL A 195 18.15 4.08 11.51
C VAL A 195 18.13 2.78 10.72
N LEU A 196 19.26 2.47 10.05
CA LEU A 196 19.44 1.22 9.32
C LEU A 196 19.80 0.07 10.25
N GLU A 197 20.72 0.32 11.18
CA GLU A 197 21.30 -0.72 12.03
C GLU A 197 21.68 -0.13 13.38
N ARG A 198 21.51 -0.94 14.42
CA ARG A 198 21.92 -0.58 15.78
C ARG A 198 22.65 -1.74 16.42
N GLN A 199 23.92 -1.56 16.76
CA GLN A 199 24.73 -2.51 17.51
C GLN A 199 25.16 -1.83 18.84
N GLY A 200 24.42 -2.09 19.93
CA GLY A 200 24.64 -1.43 21.22
C GLY A 200 24.47 0.09 21.12
N ASP A 201 25.53 0.84 21.38
CA ASP A 201 25.57 2.30 21.28
C ASP A 201 25.94 2.81 19.88
N ALA A 202 26.45 1.94 18.98
CA ALA A 202 26.75 2.30 17.61
C ALA A 202 25.46 2.28 16.77
N ILE A 203 25.15 3.42 16.13
CA ILE A 203 23.97 3.63 15.31
C ILE A 203 24.38 4.05 13.92
N ARG A 204 23.86 3.32 12.93
CA ARG A 204 24.03 3.65 11.53
C ARG A 204 22.77 4.31 10.99
N PHE A 205 22.83 5.59 10.75
CA PHE A 205 21.76 6.34 10.10
C PHE A 205 21.68 6.03 8.60
N HIS A 206 20.48 6.21 8.04
CA HIS A 206 20.29 6.08 6.60
C HIS A 206 21.12 7.15 5.86
N PRO A 207 21.86 6.80 4.78
CA PRO A 207 22.73 7.74 4.07
C PRO A 207 22.00 9.00 3.59
N THR A 208 20.75 8.86 3.14
CA THR A 208 19.94 10.00 2.69
C THR A 208 19.57 10.95 3.83
N LEU A 209 19.36 10.44 5.05
CA LEU A 209 19.18 11.29 6.24
C LEU A 209 20.47 12.02 6.60
N LEU A 210 21.62 11.37 6.46
CA LEU A 210 22.92 12.02 6.66
C LEU A 210 23.16 13.11 5.61
N ALA A 211 22.77 12.88 4.36
CA ALA A 211 22.84 13.89 3.31
C ALA A 211 21.94 15.10 3.62
N LEU A 212 20.69 14.87 4.10
CA LEU A 212 19.81 15.94 4.56
C LEU A 212 20.42 16.69 5.74
N SER A 213 20.96 15.98 6.72
CA SER A 213 21.61 16.54 7.92
C SER A 213 22.81 17.42 7.55
N ALA A 214 23.65 16.97 6.64
CA ALA A 214 24.79 17.75 6.13
C ALA A 214 24.34 19.01 5.37
N HIS A 215 23.30 18.90 4.55
CA HIS A 215 22.74 20.02 3.78
C HIS A 215 22.20 21.14 4.68
N TYR A 216 21.42 20.78 5.72
CA TYR A 216 20.83 21.72 6.67
C TYR A 216 21.68 22.00 7.91
N ARG A 217 22.79 21.28 8.10
CA ARG A 217 23.75 21.44 9.20
C ARG A 217 23.16 21.18 10.59
N PHE A 218 22.23 20.21 10.71
CA PHE A 218 21.75 19.74 12.01
C PHE A 218 22.37 18.40 12.38
N GLU A 219 22.42 18.10 13.69
CA GLU A 219 22.86 16.80 14.20
C GLU A 219 21.68 15.84 14.37
N PRO A 220 21.62 14.71 13.63
CA PRO A 220 20.65 13.66 13.90
C PRO A 220 21.10 12.86 15.13
N ARG A 221 20.27 12.80 16.16
CA ARG A 221 20.57 12.09 17.40
C ARG A 221 19.48 11.05 17.70
N PRO A 222 19.83 9.78 17.93
CA PRO A 222 18.86 8.77 18.33
C PRO A 222 18.53 8.92 19.82
N VAL A 223 17.29 8.62 20.18
CA VAL A 223 16.91 8.47 21.60
C VAL A 223 17.55 7.21 22.16
N ALA A 224 18.18 7.32 23.33
CA ALA A 224 18.80 6.19 23.99
C ALA A 224 17.76 5.13 24.40
N VAL A 225 18.15 3.84 24.32
CA VAL A 225 17.28 2.73 24.74
C VAL A 225 16.91 2.88 26.21
N ALA A 226 15.65 2.64 26.55
CA ALA A 226 15.09 2.76 27.90
C ALA A 226 15.01 4.18 28.50
N ARG A 227 15.32 5.23 27.76
CA ARG A 227 15.15 6.63 28.20
C ARG A 227 13.91 7.29 27.60
N GLY A 228 12.72 6.70 27.85
CA GLY A 228 11.43 7.21 27.39
C GLY A 228 11.10 8.64 27.82
N ASN A 229 11.74 9.15 28.88
CA ASN A 229 11.63 10.55 29.31
C ASN A 229 12.18 11.56 28.29
N GLU A 230 13.17 11.19 27.48
CA GLU A 230 13.73 12.05 26.42
C GLU A 230 12.74 12.21 25.26
N LYS A 231 11.93 11.18 24.93
CA LYS A 231 10.96 11.16 23.84
C LYS A 231 9.57 11.71 24.23
N GLY A 232 9.27 11.85 25.50
CA GLY A 232 7.91 12.15 25.99
C GLY A 232 7.24 13.42 25.46
N ARG A 233 7.97 14.27 24.71
CA ARG A 233 7.44 15.52 24.13
C ARG A 233 6.66 15.24 22.86
N VAL A 234 7.23 14.52 21.89
CA VAL A 234 6.56 14.17 20.64
C VAL A 234 5.43 13.17 20.84
N GLU A 235 5.58 12.20 21.74
CA GLU A 235 4.50 11.26 22.08
C GLU A 235 3.27 11.97 22.68
N ARG A 236 3.50 12.93 23.57
CA ARG A 236 2.42 13.79 24.11
C ARG A 236 1.79 14.66 23.03
N ALA A 237 2.59 15.19 22.10
CA ALA A 237 2.08 15.93 20.95
C ALA A 237 1.22 15.06 20.03
N ILE A 238 1.65 13.84 19.70
CA ILE A 238 0.85 12.90 18.90
C ILE A 238 -0.48 12.57 19.58
N ARG A 239 -0.46 12.35 20.92
CA ARG A 239 -1.71 12.15 21.68
C ARG A 239 -2.59 13.39 21.62
N TYR A 240 -2.03 14.59 21.85
CA TYR A 240 -2.75 15.84 21.78
C TYR A 240 -3.36 16.09 20.38
N ILE A 241 -2.60 15.79 19.30
CA ILE A 241 -3.08 15.86 17.94
C ILE A 241 -4.27 14.89 17.73
N ARG A 242 -4.16 13.67 18.26
CA ARG A 242 -5.22 12.66 18.12
C ARG A 242 -6.51 13.08 18.80
N ASP A 243 -6.40 13.61 20.02
CA ASP A 243 -7.55 13.92 20.87
C ASP A 243 -8.15 15.32 20.58
N ASN A 244 -7.33 16.30 20.16
CA ASN A 244 -7.75 17.68 19.95
C ASN A 244 -7.90 18.08 18.49
N PHE A 245 -7.01 17.60 17.60
CA PHE A 245 -7.08 17.93 16.17
C PHE A 245 -7.91 16.92 15.39
N PHE A 246 -7.59 15.64 15.49
CA PHE A 246 -8.09 14.62 14.58
C PHE A 246 -9.45 14.05 14.97
N ALA A 247 -9.75 13.97 16.26
CA ALA A 247 -11.03 13.45 16.76
C ALA A 247 -12.21 14.25 16.19
N ALA A 248 -13.21 13.55 15.65
CA ALA A 248 -14.42 14.12 15.02
C ALA A 248 -14.15 15.10 13.86
N ARG A 249 -12.97 15.05 13.23
CA ARG A 249 -12.65 15.92 12.09
C ARG A 249 -13.18 15.33 10.78
N HIS A 250 -13.74 16.20 9.95
CA HIS A 250 -14.22 15.86 8.62
C HIS A 250 -13.29 16.43 7.56
N PHE A 251 -12.93 15.62 6.57
CA PHE A 251 -12.13 15.98 5.40
C PHE A 251 -12.41 14.99 4.28
N GLN A 252 -12.30 15.43 3.03
CA GLN A 252 -12.51 14.62 1.84
C GLN A 252 -11.18 14.23 1.17
N THR A 253 -10.20 15.12 1.23
CA THR A 253 -8.89 14.91 0.60
C THR A 253 -7.75 15.05 1.60
N LEU A 254 -6.58 14.50 1.24
CA LEU A 254 -5.37 14.64 2.04
C LEU A 254 -4.90 16.11 2.09
N GLU A 255 -5.06 16.83 0.99
CA GLU A 255 -4.73 18.25 0.88
C GLU A 255 -5.57 19.09 1.84
N GLU A 256 -6.88 18.85 1.89
CA GLU A 256 -7.78 19.51 2.82
C GLU A 256 -7.40 19.25 4.28
N LEU A 257 -7.10 17.98 4.62
CA LEU A 257 -6.64 17.61 5.95
C LEU A 257 -5.34 18.34 6.33
N ASN A 258 -4.40 18.46 5.41
CA ASN A 258 -3.13 19.16 5.64
C ASN A 258 -3.31 20.67 5.79
N GLN A 259 -4.21 21.30 5.03
CA GLN A 259 -4.57 22.70 5.21
C GLN A 259 -5.19 22.94 6.59
N GLN A 260 -6.11 22.07 7.02
CA GLN A 260 -6.70 22.13 8.35
C GLN A 260 -5.66 21.92 9.46
N ALA A 261 -4.66 21.04 9.22
CA ALA A 261 -3.58 20.80 10.17
C ALA A 261 -2.67 22.02 10.34
N ASP A 262 -2.33 22.69 9.25
CA ASP A 262 -1.55 23.92 9.27
C ASP A 262 -2.26 25.05 10.05
N GLN A 263 -3.54 25.28 9.72
CA GLN A 263 -4.37 26.25 10.44
C GLN A 263 -4.46 25.95 11.94
N TRP A 264 -4.60 24.68 12.31
CA TRP A 264 -4.66 24.27 13.69
C TRP A 264 -3.31 24.46 14.40
N CYS A 265 -2.19 24.17 13.74
CA CYS A 265 -0.85 24.39 14.30
C CYS A 265 -0.58 25.87 14.60
N GLN A 266 -0.98 26.76 13.69
CA GLN A 266 -0.80 28.21 13.82
C GLN A 266 -1.81 28.84 14.80
N GLY A 267 -3.03 28.31 14.87
CA GLY A 267 -4.11 28.79 15.74
C GLY A 267 -4.16 28.05 17.08
N VAL A 268 -5.10 27.12 17.20
CA VAL A 268 -5.44 26.43 18.47
C VAL A 268 -4.23 25.85 19.20
N SER A 269 -3.30 25.20 18.48
CA SER A 269 -2.09 24.64 19.07
C SER A 269 -1.12 25.72 19.55
N GLY A 270 -1.04 26.84 18.83
CA GLY A 270 -0.17 27.97 19.17
C GLY A 270 -0.66 28.78 20.38
N GLU A 271 -1.97 28.89 20.56
CA GLU A 271 -2.60 29.68 21.64
C GLU A 271 -2.58 28.98 23.00
N ARG A 272 -2.29 27.68 23.05
CA ARG A 272 -2.15 26.97 24.33
C ARG A 272 -1.00 27.49 25.16
N ARG A 273 -1.09 27.36 26.51
CA ARG A 273 0.00 27.74 27.41
C ARG A 273 1.24 26.88 27.17
N CYS A 274 2.41 27.52 27.11
CA CYS A 274 3.69 26.81 26.94
C CYS A 274 4.02 26.04 28.23
N PRO A 275 4.26 24.68 28.16
CA PRO A 275 4.54 23.88 29.34
C PRO A 275 5.89 24.20 30.05
N GLU A 276 6.81 24.84 29.37
CA GLU A 276 8.10 25.25 29.94
C GLU A 276 8.00 26.61 30.62
N ASN A 277 7.17 27.51 30.12
CA ASN A 277 6.88 28.81 30.70
C ASN A 277 5.38 29.12 30.57
N THR A 278 4.64 28.92 31.65
CA THR A 278 3.16 29.05 31.65
C THR A 278 2.67 30.50 31.52
N GLU A 279 3.55 31.49 31.59
CA GLU A 279 3.22 32.89 31.32
C GLU A 279 3.03 33.16 29.83
N LEU A 280 3.72 32.39 28.99
CA LEU A 280 3.67 32.50 27.53
C LEU A 280 2.71 31.47 26.89
N THR A 281 2.18 31.85 25.76
CA THR A 281 1.60 30.88 24.81
C THR A 281 2.71 30.19 24.03
N VAL A 282 2.39 29.04 23.40
CA VAL A 282 3.32 28.34 22.50
C VAL A 282 3.79 29.24 21.36
N LYS A 283 2.88 30.04 20.80
CA LYS A 283 3.16 31.00 19.73
C LYS A 283 4.13 32.10 20.17
N GLU A 284 3.90 32.70 21.34
CA GLU A 284 4.82 33.70 21.90
C GLU A 284 6.19 33.10 22.22
N ALA A 285 6.23 31.91 22.83
CA ALA A 285 7.46 31.18 23.05
C ALA A 285 8.19 30.88 21.74
N PHE A 286 7.48 30.45 20.68
CA PHE A 286 8.07 30.20 19.38
C PHE A 286 8.66 31.47 18.76
N HIS A 287 8.00 32.61 18.84
CA HIS A 287 8.58 33.87 18.38
C HIS A 287 9.88 34.24 19.10
N GLN A 288 10.00 33.91 20.41
CA GLN A 288 11.25 34.09 21.15
C GLN A 288 12.31 33.05 20.75
N GLU A 289 11.91 31.82 20.34
CA GLU A 289 12.83 30.76 19.93
C GLU A 289 13.35 30.95 18.51
N GLN A 290 12.54 31.49 17.60
CA GLN A 290 12.81 31.61 16.17
C GLN A 290 14.17 32.25 15.85
N PRO A 291 14.62 33.33 16.49
CA PRO A 291 15.94 33.90 16.23
C PRO A 291 17.14 33.01 16.64
N SER A 292 16.89 31.96 17.45
CA SER A 292 17.90 30.99 17.87
C SER A 292 18.00 29.78 16.96
N LEU A 293 17.11 29.64 16.00
CA LEU A 293 17.15 28.59 15.00
C LEU A 293 18.25 28.83 13.97
N LEU A 294 18.80 27.77 13.40
CA LEU A 294 19.73 27.86 12.27
C LEU A 294 19.00 28.37 11.03
N SER A 295 19.67 29.23 10.25
CA SER A 295 19.16 29.72 8.97
C SER A 295 19.03 28.62 7.93
N LEU A 296 18.03 28.72 7.08
CA LEU A 296 17.84 27.81 5.94
C LEU A 296 18.91 28.06 4.86
N PRO A 297 19.34 27.03 4.13
CA PRO A 297 20.11 27.20 2.91
C PRO A 297 19.25 27.79 1.80
N ASP A 298 19.89 28.45 0.81
CA ASP A 298 19.19 29.08 -0.32
C ASP A 298 18.44 28.08 -1.19
N ASN A 299 18.95 26.85 -1.31
CA ASN A 299 18.32 25.78 -2.09
C ASN A 299 17.73 24.71 -1.16
N PRO A 300 16.45 24.34 -1.33
CA PRO A 300 15.87 23.23 -0.56
C PRO A 300 16.47 21.88 -0.98
N PHE A 301 16.51 20.93 -0.06
CA PHE A 301 16.94 19.57 -0.34
C PHE A 301 15.96 18.86 -1.28
N ASP A 302 16.47 18.16 -2.30
CA ASP A 302 15.62 17.38 -3.24
C ASP A 302 15.04 16.14 -2.54
N THR A 303 13.74 16.16 -2.30
CA THR A 303 12.98 15.09 -1.65
C THR A 303 12.19 14.21 -2.62
N ARG A 304 12.40 14.37 -3.93
CA ARG A 304 11.67 13.60 -4.94
C ARG A 304 12.12 12.13 -4.93
N GLU A 305 11.14 11.26 -5.06
CA GLU A 305 11.37 9.81 -5.18
C GLU A 305 12.01 9.51 -6.54
N ARG A 306 13.16 8.81 -6.54
CA ARG A 306 13.85 8.35 -7.75
C ARG A 306 13.82 6.84 -7.82
N LYS A 307 13.22 6.29 -8.86
CA LYS A 307 13.05 4.84 -9.00
C LYS A 307 13.35 4.36 -10.42
N PRO A 308 14.24 3.37 -10.60
CA PRO A 308 14.43 2.73 -11.89
C PRO A 308 13.19 1.91 -12.25
N VAL A 309 12.75 2.02 -13.49
CA VAL A 309 11.60 1.32 -14.06
C VAL A 309 11.92 0.85 -15.48
N THR A 310 11.15 -0.10 -15.98
CA THR A 310 11.24 -0.56 -17.38
C THR A 310 9.84 -0.74 -17.94
N ALA A 311 9.58 -0.15 -19.09
CA ALA A 311 8.39 -0.44 -19.87
C ALA A 311 8.59 -1.78 -20.60
N ARG A 312 7.65 -2.71 -20.43
CA ARG A 312 7.72 -4.04 -21.07
C ARG A 312 7.39 -3.94 -22.56
N LYS A 313 6.42 -4.71 -23.05
CA LYS A 313 5.97 -4.73 -24.46
C LYS A 313 4.94 -3.63 -24.78
N THR A 314 4.40 -2.99 -23.77
CA THR A 314 3.38 -1.93 -23.89
C THR A 314 4.01 -0.58 -23.55
N PRO A 315 3.52 0.54 -24.12
CA PRO A 315 4.06 1.87 -23.86
C PRO A 315 3.60 2.42 -22.49
N TYR A 316 3.79 1.62 -21.44
CA TYR A 316 3.45 1.98 -20.06
C TYR A 316 4.55 1.54 -19.11
N ILE A 317 4.83 2.40 -18.14
CA ILE A 317 5.59 2.05 -16.95
C ILE A 317 4.64 1.87 -15.76
N ARG A 318 5.00 1.00 -14.81
CA ARG A 318 4.23 0.79 -13.60
C ARG A 318 4.89 1.48 -12.41
N PHE A 319 4.13 2.39 -11.78
CA PHE A 319 4.56 3.10 -10.60
C PHE A 319 3.39 3.27 -9.61
N ASP A 320 3.62 2.99 -8.33
CA ASP A 320 2.64 3.09 -7.23
C ASP A 320 1.25 2.48 -7.57
N TRP A 321 1.27 1.24 -8.12
CA TRP A 321 0.08 0.45 -8.52
C TRP A 321 -0.71 0.99 -9.72
N ASN A 322 -0.20 1.99 -10.43
CA ASN A 322 -0.81 2.58 -11.61
C ASN A 322 0.10 2.45 -12.82
N ASP A 323 -0.48 2.50 -14.01
CA ASP A 323 0.23 2.42 -15.29
C ASP A 323 0.23 3.83 -15.92
N TYR A 324 1.41 4.31 -16.31
CA TYR A 324 1.62 5.64 -16.90
C TYR A 324 2.16 5.49 -18.31
N SER A 325 1.58 6.21 -19.28
CA SER A 325 1.98 6.11 -20.68
C SER A 325 3.33 6.76 -20.95
N ILE A 326 4.06 6.20 -21.90
CA ILE A 326 5.32 6.76 -22.44
C ILE A 326 5.30 6.74 -23.96
N PRO A 327 6.10 7.55 -24.65
CA PRO A 327 6.31 7.43 -26.08
C PRO A 327 6.80 6.02 -26.44
N HIS A 328 6.21 5.42 -27.45
CA HIS A 328 6.45 4.01 -27.83
C HIS A 328 7.90 3.68 -28.20
N GLN A 329 8.71 4.70 -28.56
CA GLN A 329 10.14 4.57 -28.91
C GLN A 329 11.02 4.20 -27.71
N HIS A 330 10.52 4.39 -26.47
CA HIS A 330 11.22 4.11 -25.21
C HIS A 330 10.78 2.79 -24.55
N VAL A 331 9.98 1.98 -25.25
CA VAL A 331 9.61 0.64 -24.78
C VAL A 331 10.84 -0.27 -24.71
N GLN A 332 10.92 -1.10 -23.68
CA GLN A 332 12.03 -2.01 -23.38
C GLN A 332 13.36 -1.34 -23.00
N LYS A 333 13.37 -0.04 -22.77
CA LYS A 333 14.54 0.66 -22.26
C LYS A 333 14.51 0.77 -20.73
N PRO A 334 15.67 0.85 -20.07
CA PRO A 334 15.76 1.25 -18.68
C PRO A 334 15.43 2.73 -18.57
N LEU A 335 14.44 3.06 -17.73
CA LEU A 335 13.96 4.41 -17.50
C LEU A 335 14.05 4.76 -16.03
N THR A 336 14.00 6.05 -15.71
CA THR A 336 13.96 6.53 -14.32
C THR A 336 12.69 7.34 -14.10
N VAL A 337 11.94 7.01 -13.06
CA VAL A 337 10.84 7.83 -12.56
C VAL A 337 11.37 8.78 -11.51
N ILE A 338 11.04 10.05 -11.62
CA ILE A 338 11.20 11.07 -10.58
C ILE A 338 9.80 11.54 -10.19
N ALA A 339 9.42 11.35 -8.92
CA ALA A 339 8.07 11.65 -8.47
C ALA A 339 8.06 12.52 -7.20
N ASP A 340 7.22 13.55 -7.19
CA ASP A 340 6.81 14.26 -5.98
C ASP A 340 5.40 13.85 -5.53
N LEU A 341 4.71 14.68 -4.75
CA LEU A 341 3.33 14.42 -4.30
C LEU A 341 2.29 14.68 -5.39
N LYS A 342 2.58 15.47 -6.42
CA LYS A 342 1.63 15.94 -7.45
C LYS A 342 1.96 15.44 -8.84
N GLN A 343 3.25 15.35 -9.16
CA GLN A 343 3.75 15.08 -10.50
C GLN A 343 4.69 13.87 -10.54
N LEU A 344 4.76 13.26 -11.69
CA LEU A 344 5.64 12.16 -12.02
C LEU A 344 6.27 12.43 -13.36
N CYS A 345 7.61 12.52 -13.41
CA CYS A 345 8.41 12.66 -14.61
C CYS A 345 9.10 11.34 -14.92
N ILE A 346 9.12 10.95 -16.18
CA ILE A 346 9.78 9.73 -16.67
C ILE A 346 10.95 10.17 -17.55
N LEU A 347 12.13 9.65 -17.26
CA LEU A 347 13.37 10.01 -17.92
C LEU A 347 13.99 8.81 -18.65
N ASP A 348 14.55 9.06 -19.85
CA ASP A 348 15.49 8.20 -20.56
C ASP A 348 16.88 8.86 -20.46
N GLY A 349 17.73 8.35 -19.55
CA GLY A 349 18.95 9.04 -19.15
C GLY A 349 18.66 10.38 -18.46
N GLU A 350 19.10 11.49 -19.06
CA GLU A 350 18.88 12.85 -18.55
C GLU A 350 17.65 13.54 -19.17
N HIS A 351 17.04 12.95 -20.21
CA HIS A 351 15.95 13.56 -20.94
C HIS A 351 14.58 13.17 -20.37
N VAL A 352 13.76 14.14 -20.06
CA VAL A 352 12.35 13.92 -19.69
C VAL A 352 11.59 13.53 -20.95
N ILE A 353 11.00 12.33 -20.94
CA ILE A 353 10.24 11.76 -22.07
C ILE A 353 8.73 11.79 -21.84
N ALA A 354 8.28 11.89 -20.60
CA ALA A 354 6.86 12.01 -20.26
C ALA A 354 6.70 12.66 -18.89
N GLU A 355 5.60 13.42 -18.73
CA GLU A 355 5.18 14.01 -17.47
C GLU A 355 3.71 13.68 -17.22
N HIS A 356 3.38 13.27 -16.01
CA HIS A 356 2.02 12.91 -15.62
C HIS A 356 1.67 13.45 -14.24
N ARG A 357 0.38 13.66 -14.00
CA ARG A 357 -0.13 13.87 -12.65
C ARG A 357 -0.04 12.58 -11.87
N ARG A 358 0.60 12.60 -10.68
CA ARG A 358 0.68 11.43 -9.81
C ARG A 358 -0.70 11.02 -9.30
N SER A 359 -1.00 9.72 -9.32
CA SER A 359 -2.22 9.15 -8.76
C SER A 359 -1.88 8.24 -7.58
N PHE A 360 -2.59 8.42 -6.47
CA PHE A 360 -2.50 7.54 -5.30
C PHE A 360 -3.63 6.49 -5.27
N ASP A 361 -4.45 6.43 -6.31
CA ASP A 361 -5.42 5.37 -6.54
C ASP A 361 -4.71 4.05 -6.92
N LYS A 362 -5.44 3.00 -7.20
CA LYS A 362 -4.93 1.68 -7.57
C LYS A 362 -5.53 1.21 -8.89
N GLY A 363 -4.64 0.74 -9.79
CA GLY A 363 -5.05 0.12 -11.06
C GLY A 363 -5.59 1.13 -12.08
N ARG A 364 -5.18 2.40 -11.97
CA ARG A 364 -5.48 3.40 -13.00
C ARG A 364 -4.47 3.33 -14.13
N GLN A 365 -4.95 3.65 -15.32
CA GLN A 365 -4.16 3.88 -16.51
C GLN A 365 -4.21 5.38 -16.78
N ILE A 366 -3.05 6.05 -16.67
CA ILE A 366 -2.88 7.49 -16.85
C ILE A 366 -2.17 7.68 -18.18
N GLU A 367 -2.86 8.30 -19.14
CA GLU A 367 -2.42 8.39 -20.51
C GLU A 367 -2.23 9.84 -20.95
N ASP A 368 -1.19 10.05 -21.75
CA ASP A 368 -1.06 11.20 -22.62
C ASP A 368 -1.54 10.78 -24.01
N GLU A 369 -2.52 11.48 -24.56
CA GLU A 369 -3.11 11.19 -25.87
C GLU A 369 -2.07 11.21 -27.00
N SER A 370 -1.06 12.06 -26.90
CA SER A 370 0.01 12.15 -27.89
C SER A 370 0.80 10.85 -28.03
N HIS A 371 1.07 10.16 -26.90
CA HIS A 371 1.78 8.88 -26.86
C HIS A 371 1.00 7.78 -27.59
N ILE A 372 -0.32 7.74 -27.37
CA ILE A 372 -1.21 6.73 -27.95
C ILE A 372 -1.40 6.99 -29.44
N ASN A 373 -1.64 8.24 -29.82
CA ASN A 373 -1.83 8.64 -31.21
C ASN A 373 -0.56 8.38 -32.05
N ALA A 374 0.64 8.66 -31.53
CA ALA A 374 1.89 8.37 -32.20
C ALA A 374 2.06 6.86 -32.48
N LEU A 375 1.72 6.00 -31.52
CA LEU A 375 1.76 4.54 -31.70
C LEU A 375 0.74 4.07 -32.75
N TRP A 376 -0.47 4.64 -32.74
CA TRP A 376 -1.52 4.33 -33.72
C TRP A 376 -1.06 4.68 -35.15
N LEU A 377 -0.48 5.87 -35.31
CA LEU A 377 0.04 6.34 -36.60
C LEU A 377 1.13 5.39 -37.12
N GLN A 378 2.09 5.02 -36.28
CA GLN A 378 3.16 4.08 -36.64
C GLN A 378 2.60 2.72 -37.08
N LYS A 379 1.63 2.16 -36.37
CA LYS A 379 1.00 0.87 -36.72
C LYS A 379 0.21 0.96 -38.02
N THR A 380 -0.45 2.07 -38.27
CA THR A 380 -1.19 2.31 -39.52
C THR A 380 -0.22 2.40 -40.70
N ASN A 381 0.86 3.16 -40.58
CA ASN A 381 1.90 3.25 -41.61
C ASN A 381 2.55 1.89 -41.86
N ALA A 382 2.88 1.13 -40.81
CA ALA A 382 3.45 -0.22 -40.95
C ALA A 382 2.50 -1.19 -41.69
N LYS A 383 1.17 -1.11 -41.47
CA LYS A 383 0.18 -1.90 -42.23
C LYS A 383 0.15 -1.47 -43.70
N GLN A 384 0.21 -0.18 -43.99
CA GLN A 384 0.25 0.33 -45.37
C GLN A 384 1.51 -0.14 -46.10
N HIS A 385 2.69 -0.02 -45.49
CA HIS A 385 3.94 -0.52 -46.06
C HIS A 385 3.91 -2.01 -46.34
N ARG A 386 3.46 -2.84 -45.40
CA ARG A 386 3.30 -4.30 -45.60
C ARG A 386 2.33 -4.63 -46.74
N GLY A 387 1.23 -3.90 -46.87
CA GLY A 387 0.28 -4.06 -47.98
C GLY A 387 0.91 -3.70 -49.33
N GLN A 388 1.68 -2.65 -49.38
CA GLN A 388 2.39 -2.20 -50.57
C GLN A 388 3.51 -3.19 -50.97
N ASP A 389 4.32 -3.63 -50.00
CA ASP A 389 5.41 -4.61 -50.21
C ASP A 389 4.85 -5.93 -50.77
N ARG A 390 3.76 -6.41 -50.19
CA ARG A 390 3.05 -7.65 -50.64
C ARG A 390 2.59 -7.52 -52.11
N LEU A 391 1.98 -6.41 -52.46
CA LEU A 391 1.53 -6.13 -53.81
C LEU A 391 2.70 -5.98 -54.77
N SER A 392 3.76 -5.29 -54.39
CA SER A 392 4.98 -5.10 -55.21
C SER A 392 5.70 -6.44 -55.45
N ALA A 393 5.70 -7.35 -54.47
CA ALA A 393 6.18 -8.72 -54.67
C ALA A 393 5.30 -9.56 -55.58
N ALA A 394 3.99 -9.25 -55.65
CA ALA A 394 3.03 -9.96 -56.52
C ALA A 394 3.15 -9.48 -57.98
N SER A 395 3.36 -8.21 -58.27
CA SER A 395 3.42 -7.68 -59.63
C SER A 395 4.38 -6.47 -59.75
N ALA A 396 5.24 -6.52 -60.74
CA ALA A 396 6.12 -5.39 -61.08
C ALA A 396 5.36 -4.14 -61.58
N HIS A 397 4.10 -4.26 -61.98
CA HIS A 397 3.27 -3.15 -62.43
C HIS A 397 2.67 -2.31 -61.29
N ILE A 398 2.73 -2.79 -60.03
CA ILE A 398 2.13 -2.12 -58.87
C ILE A 398 2.68 -0.72 -58.62
N PRO A 399 4.00 -0.45 -58.63
CA PRO A 399 4.50 0.91 -58.40
C PRO A 399 3.97 1.91 -59.41
N LEU A 400 3.99 1.55 -60.70
CA LEU A 400 3.47 2.39 -61.77
C LEU A 400 1.97 2.61 -61.66
N PHE A 401 1.21 1.54 -61.38
CA PHE A 401 -0.23 1.60 -61.18
C PHE A 401 -0.62 2.53 -60.00
N LEU A 402 0.02 2.38 -58.88
CA LEU A 402 -0.23 3.22 -57.68
C LEU A 402 0.11 4.68 -57.95
N GLN A 403 1.26 4.97 -58.63
CA GLN A 403 1.62 6.31 -59.00
C GLN A 403 0.57 6.98 -59.89
N GLN A 404 0.08 6.28 -60.93
CA GLN A 404 -0.93 6.82 -61.83
C GLN A 404 -2.30 6.94 -61.16
N ALA A 405 -2.66 6.01 -60.26
CA ALA A 405 -3.89 6.09 -59.47
C ALA A 405 -3.93 7.31 -58.57
N ILE A 406 -2.80 7.59 -57.86
CA ILE A 406 -2.68 8.75 -56.98
C ILE A 406 -2.72 10.06 -57.80
N GLN A 407 -2.06 10.13 -58.95
CA GLN A 407 -2.12 11.29 -59.85
C GLN A 407 -3.54 11.63 -60.30
N ARG A 408 -4.41 10.64 -60.38
CA ARG A 408 -5.84 10.78 -60.70
C ARG A 408 -6.76 10.99 -59.50
N GLY A 409 -6.18 11.20 -58.30
CA GLY A 409 -6.91 11.55 -57.06
C GLY A 409 -7.41 10.38 -56.24
N HIS A 410 -6.99 9.15 -56.56
CA HIS A 410 -7.37 7.99 -55.73
C HIS A 410 -6.61 7.92 -54.43
N VAL A 411 -7.32 7.60 -53.32
CA VAL A 411 -6.71 7.51 -52.00
C VAL A 411 -5.88 6.23 -51.86
N LEU A 412 -4.59 6.34 -51.58
CA LEU A 412 -3.65 5.22 -51.50
C LEU A 412 -4.11 4.09 -50.57
N THR A 413 -4.59 4.44 -49.38
CA THR A 413 -5.05 3.43 -48.38
C THR A 413 -6.19 2.55 -48.90
N THR A 414 -7.17 3.17 -49.55
CA THR A 414 -8.34 2.44 -50.12
C THR A 414 -7.90 1.59 -51.29
N THR A 415 -7.02 2.13 -52.19
CA THR A 415 -6.46 1.44 -53.34
C THR A 415 -5.67 0.20 -52.91
N LEU A 416 -4.75 0.34 -51.93
CA LEU A 416 -3.98 -0.79 -51.43
C LEU A 416 -4.84 -1.86 -50.78
N ARG A 417 -5.91 -1.49 -50.04
CA ARG A 417 -6.81 -2.43 -49.42
C ARG A 417 -7.53 -3.26 -50.48
N LEU A 418 -8.10 -2.63 -51.51
CA LEU A 418 -8.84 -3.31 -52.56
C LEU A 418 -7.91 -4.21 -53.40
N LEU A 419 -6.73 -3.73 -53.80
CA LEU A 419 -5.78 -4.55 -54.57
C LEU A 419 -5.26 -5.75 -53.74
N ASN A 420 -5.06 -5.63 -52.42
CA ASN A 420 -4.72 -6.78 -51.59
C ASN A 420 -5.85 -7.79 -51.48
N GLN A 421 -7.09 -7.32 -51.43
CA GLN A 421 -8.27 -8.21 -51.49
C GLN A 421 -8.34 -8.94 -52.82
N LEU A 422 -8.17 -8.25 -53.96
CA LEU A 422 -8.13 -8.88 -55.29
C LEU A 422 -6.97 -9.88 -55.44
N LEU A 423 -5.83 -9.61 -54.78
CA LEU A 423 -4.73 -10.57 -54.73
C LEU A 423 -5.08 -11.84 -53.95
N ASP A 424 -5.85 -11.71 -52.85
CA ASP A 424 -6.31 -12.84 -52.06
C ASP A 424 -7.38 -13.64 -52.83
N ASP A 425 -8.30 -12.97 -53.57
CA ASP A 425 -9.44 -13.58 -54.24
C ASP A 425 -9.05 -14.27 -55.57
N TYR A 426 -8.13 -13.68 -56.35
CA TYR A 426 -7.81 -14.11 -57.71
C TYR A 426 -6.38 -14.65 -57.89
N GLY A 427 -5.52 -14.45 -56.89
CA GLY A 427 -4.14 -14.88 -56.95
C GLY A 427 -3.21 -13.94 -57.73
N ARG A 428 -1.90 -14.27 -57.73
CA ARG A 428 -0.81 -13.43 -58.21
C ARG A 428 -0.86 -13.23 -59.73
N ASP A 429 -1.03 -14.30 -60.51
CA ASP A 429 -0.88 -14.27 -61.95
C ASP A 429 -2.05 -13.55 -62.63
N GLU A 430 -3.26 -13.78 -62.13
CA GLU A 430 -4.44 -13.08 -62.62
C GLU A 430 -4.39 -11.58 -62.29
N LEU A 431 -3.99 -11.22 -61.07
CA LEU A 431 -3.83 -9.82 -60.67
C LEU A 431 -2.76 -9.13 -61.52
N HIS A 432 -1.60 -9.79 -61.75
CA HIS A 432 -0.55 -9.25 -62.58
C HIS A 432 -1.03 -8.93 -64.01
N SER A 433 -1.71 -9.88 -64.61
CA SER A 433 -2.26 -9.72 -65.98
C SER A 433 -3.37 -8.66 -66.04
N ALA A 434 -4.23 -8.55 -65.01
CA ALA A 434 -5.27 -7.53 -64.98
C ALA A 434 -4.72 -6.12 -64.76
N LEU A 435 -3.63 -5.97 -63.98
CA LEU A 435 -2.94 -4.71 -63.81
C LEU A 435 -2.27 -4.22 -65.10
N ASP A 436 -1.63 -5.12 -65.86
CA ASP A 436 -1.06 -4.82 -67.17
C ASP A 436 -2.13 -4.34 -68.16
N GLU A 437 -3.27 -5.02 -68.20
CA GLU A 437 -4.39 -4.63 -69.06
C GLU A 437 -4.99 -3.28 -68.65
N ALA A 438 -5.20 -3.03 -67.34
CA ALA A 438 -5.70 -1.77 -66.84
C ALA A 438 -4.77 -0.59 -67.16
N LEU A 439 -3.47 -0.82 -67.10
CA LEU A 439 -2.46 0.20 -67.48
C LEU A 439 -2.46 0.48 -68.99
N LYS A 440 -2.57 -0.56 -69.83
CA LYS A 440 -2.71 -0.44 -71.31
C LYS A 440 -3.95 0.32 -71.71
N GLN A 441 -5.08 0.08 -71.01
CA GLN A 441 -6.33 0.80 -71.20
C GLN A 441 -6.36 2.20 -70.60
N GLN A 442 -5.26 2.65 -70.01
CA GLN A 442 -5.15 3.94 -69.30
C GLN A 442 -6.21 4.13 -68.21
N SER A 443 -6.59 3.06 -67.54
CA SER A 443 -7.62 3.02 -66.49
C SER A 443 -7.04 2.54 -65.15
N PRO A 444 -6.05 3.30 -64.56
CA PRO A 444 -5.34 2.87 -63.36
C PRO A 444 -6.14 3.16 -62.07
N TYR A 445 -7.29 2.51 -61.93
CA TYR A 445 -8.10 2.56 -60.71
C TYR A 445 -8.54 1.14 -60.32
N PRO A 446 -8.67 0.86 -59.01
CA PRO A 446 -8.86 -0.51 -58.49
C PRO A 446 -10.12 -1.20 -59.01
N GLN A 447 -11.19 -0.44 -59.26
CA GLN A 447 -12.45 -0.96 -59.78
C GLN A 447 -12.31 -1.48 -61.23
N ALA A 448 -11.46 -0.83 -62.07
CA ALA A 448 -11.17 -1.33 -63.41
C ALA A 448 -10.43 -2.68 -63.34
N VAL A 449 -9.47 -2.84 -62.43
CA VAL A 449 -8.80 -4.13 -62.20
C VAL A 449 -9.79 -5.20 -61.76
N GLN A 450 -10.71 -4.86 -60.85
CA GLN A 450 -11.77 -5.77 -60.44
C GLN A 450 -12.65 -6.20 -61.60
N GLN A 451 -13.14 -5.28 -62.43
CA GLN A 451 -13.96 -5.57 -63.59
C GLN A 451 -13.24 -6.45 -64.62
N ILE A 452 -11.95 -6.22 -64.87
CA ILE A 452 -11.13 -7.06 -65.74
C ILE A 452 -11.05 -8.49 -65.21
N LEU A 453 -10.82 -8.65 -63.89
CA LEU A 453 -10.74 -9.95 -63.24
C LEU A 453 -12.08 -10.69 -63.29
N GLU A 454 -13.18 -10.00 -63.00
CA GLU A 454 -14.55 -10.57 -63.07
C GLU A 454 -14.88 -11.00 -64.51
N ARG A 455 -14.61 -10.17 -65.54
CA ARG A 455 -14.83 -10.52 -66.93
C ARG A 455 -14.01 -11.77 -67.31
N ARG A 456 -12.74 -11.85 -67.00
CA ARG A 456 -11.87 -12.99 -67.30
C ARG A 456 -12.33 -14.27 -66.61
N ARG A 457 -12.82 -14.17 -65.38
CA ARG A 457 -13.42 -15.29 -64.67
C ARG A 457 -14.65 -15.82 -65.40
N ASP A 458 -15.53 -14.91 -65.80
CA ASP A 458 -16.77 -15.27 -66.51
C ASP A 458 -16.49 -15.92 -67.89
N GLU A 459 -15.48 -15.40 -68.61
CA GLU A 459 -14.99 -15.99 -69.86
C GLU A 459 -14.45 -17.42 -69.65
N LYS A 460 -13.78 -17.68 -68.52
CA LYS A 460 -13.28 -19.00 -68.11
C LYS A 460 -14.30 -19.89 -67.46
N ARG A 461 -15.57 -19.42 -67.30
CA ARG A 461 -16.68 -20.12 -66.61
C ARG A 461 -16.31 -20.61 -65.20
N GLN A 462 -15.47 -19.87 -64.47
CA GLN A 462 -15.07 -20.23 -63.13
C GLN A 462 -16.08 -19.68 -62.09
N PRO A 463 -16.36 -20.42 -60.99
CA PRO A 463 -17.25 -19.93 -59.95
C PRO A 463 -16.64 -18.68 -59.29
N PRO A 464 -17.48 -17.79 -58.70
CA PRO A 464 -16.98 -16.63 -57.97
C PRO A 464 -16.10 -17.06 -56.78
N PRO A 465 -15.08 -16.27 -56.43
CA PRO A 465 -14.25 -16.58 -55.27
C PRO A 465 -15.12 -16.63 -54.03
N LEU A 466 -15.05 -17.72 -53.28
CA LEU A 466 -15.74 -17.86 -52.00
C LEU A 466 -15.01 -17.07 -50.93
N ALA A 467 -15.65 -16.05 -50.38
CA ALA A 467 -15.16 -15.32 -49.23
C ALA A 467 -15.29 -16.18 -47.95
N VAL A 468 -14.50 -17.26 -47.85
CA VAL A 468 -14.42 -18.07 -46.62
C VAL A 468 -13.38 -17.49 -45.71
N ALA A 469 -13.81 -16.99 -44.56
CA ALA A 469 -12.90 -16.57 -43.50
C ALA A 469 -12.21 -17.82 -42.90
N VAL A 470 -11.06 -18.20 -43.48
CA VAL A 470 -10.27 -19.34 -43.02
C VAL A 470 -9.47 -18.91 -41.78
N PRO A 471 -9.62 -19.58 -40.63
CA PRO A 471 -8.81 -19.29 -39.45
C PRO A 471 -7.31 -19.37 -39.74
N ASP A 472 -6.49 -18.48 -39.18
CA ASP A 472 -5.06 -18.39 -39.47
C ASP A 472 -4.27 -19.69 -39.24
N LYS A 473 -4.82 -20.60 -38.42
CA LYS A 473 -4.24 -21.93 -38.16
C LYS A 473 -4.35 -22.91 -39.36
N VAL A 474 -5.24 -22.63 -40.30
CA VAL A 474 -5.54 -23.54 -41.47
C VAL A 474 -4.90 -22.98 -42.76
N LYS A 475 -4.55 -21.69 -42.81
CA LYS A 475 -3.93 -21.04 -43.99
C LYS A 475 -2.66 -21.72 -44.55
N PRO A 476 -1.77 -22.36 -43.71
CA PRO A 476 -0.58 -23.02 -44.24
C PRO A 476 -0.83 -24.41 -44.87
N TYR A 477 -2.03 -24.96 -44.78
CA TYR A 477 -2.32 -26.29 -45.33
C TYR A 477 -2.80 -26.17 -46.78
N HIS A 478 -1.90 -26.47 -47.74
CA HIS A 478 -2.26 -26.68 -49.13
C HIS A 478 -2.91 -28.04 -49.28
N ILE A 479 -4.24 -28.05 -49.45
CA ILE A 479 -4.95 -29.26 -49.86
C ILE A 479 -4.65 -29.43 -51.34
N LYS A 480 -3.98 -30.54 -51.72
CA LYS A 480 -3.84 -30.93 -53.14
C LYS A 480 -5.24 -31.06 -53.74
N ALA A 481 -5.45 -30.41 -54.88
CA ALA A 481 -6.69 -30.59 -55.64
C ALA A 481 -6.85 -32.09 -55.92
N VAL A 482 -7.94 -32.65 -55.45
CA VAL A 482 -8.28 -34.05 -55.72
C VAL A 482 -8.72 -34.14 -57.17
N ASN A 483 -8.03 -34.93 -57.96
CA ASN A 483 -8.43 -35.19 -59.33
C ASN A 483 -9.64 -36.11 -59.30
N LEU A 484 -10.81 -35.63 -59.74
CA LEU A 484 -12.05 -36.40 -59.75
C LEU A 484 -11.95 -37.67 -60.59
N ALA A 485 -11.03 -37.73 -61.58
CA ALA A 485 -10.74 -38.92 -62.36
C ALA A 485 -10.17 -40.10 -61.54
N ASP A 486 -9.60 -39.83 -60.38
CA ASP A 486 -9.08 -40.86 -59.47
C ASP A 486 -10.21 -41.55 -58.69
N TYR A 487 -11.41 -40.94 -58.60
CA TYR A 487 -12.60 -41.54 -57.98
C TYR A 487 -13.34 -42.47 -58.92
N ASP A 488 -13.24 -42.28 -60.24
CA ASP A 488 -13.89 -43.17 -61.23
C ASP A 488 -13.25 -44.55 -61.34
N GLN A 489 -12.02 -44.68 -60.80
CA GLN A 489 -11.26 -45.94 -60.70
C GLN A 489 -11.59 -46.76 -59.42
N LEU A 490 -12.40 -46.27 -58.53
CA LEU A 490 -12.73 -46.94 -57.27
C LEU A 490 -14.12 -47.59 -57.27
N ASN A 491 -14.76 -47.69 -58.39
CA ASN A 491 -16.06 -48.37 -58.47
C ASN A 491 -15.95 -49.74 -59.21
N PRO A 492 -15.64 -50.86 -58.51
CA PRO A 492 -16.00 -52.19 -58.94
C PRO A 492 -17.37 -52.46 -58.36
N SER A 493 -18.30 -52.69 -59.32
CA SER A 493 -19.58 -53.29 -59.10
C SER A 493 -19.61 -54.37 -58.03
N HIS A 494 -20.38 -54.20 -56.98
CA HIS A 494 -20.84 -55.32 -56.14
C HIS A 494 -22.29 -55.09 -55.70
N GLU A 495 -23.00 -56.21 -55.96
CA GLU A 495 -24.41 -56.49 -55.79
C GLU A 495 -24.89 -56.37 -54.32
N ASP A 496 -26.16 -56.17 -54.23
CA ASP A 496 -27.01 -56.07 -53.05
C ASP A 496 -26.89 -57.23 -52.08
N GLY A 497 -26.70 -56.91 -50.77
CA GLY A 497 -26.87 -57.80 -49.61
C GLY A 497 -27.27 -56.98 -48.36
N PRO A 498 -28.21 -57.54 -47.54
CA PRO A 498 -28.98 -56.72 -46.59
C PRO A 498 -28.14 -56.20 -45.36
N VAL A 499 -28.46 -54.99 -44.98
CA VAL A 499 -27.95 -54.27 -43.85
C VAL A 499 -28.33 -54.96 -42.54
N ASN A 500 -27.38 -55.25 -41.73
CA ASN A 500 -27.54 -55.66 -40.30
C ASN A 500 -27.16 -54.53 -39.40
N ASP A 501 -28.16 -53.87 -38.81
CA ASP A 501 -28.03 -52.88 -37.77
C ASP A 501 -27.65 -53.55 -36.45
N SER A 502 -26.39 -53.50 -36.09
CA SER A 502 -25.97 -53.64 -34.67
C SER A 502 -24.46 -53.34 -34.55
N GLU A 503 -24.13 -52.11 -34.27
CA GLU A 503 -22.87 -51.71 -33.62
C GLU A 503 -22.77 -50.18 -33.55
N THR A 504 -23.43 -49.56 -32.59
CA THR A 504 -23.25 -48.12 -32.33
C THR A 504 -23.55 -47.68 -30.89
N GLU A 505 -23.30 -48.49 -29.88
CA GLU A 505 -23.42 -48.02 -28.49
C GLU A 505 -22.14 -48.17 -27.66
N GLN A 506 -21.14 -48.94 -28.08
CA GLN A 506 -19.93 -49.16 -27.28
C GLN A 506 -18.79 -48.17 -27.53
N ASP A 507 -18.78 -47.44 -28.64
CA ASP A 507 -17.72 -46.45 -28.92
C ASP A 507 -17.99 -45.06 -28.34
N LYS A 508 -19.21 -44.78 -27.91
CA LYS A 508 -19.54 -43.48 -27.25
C LYS A 508 -19.22 -43.44 -25.75
N GLU A 509 -19.08 -44.59 -25.09
CA GLU A 509 -18.70 -44.64 -23.67
C GLU A 509 -17.19 -44.55 -23.48
N LYS A 510 -16.38 -45.08 -24.39
CA LYS A 510 -14.90 -44.99 -24.30
C LYS A 510 -14.34 -43.60 -24.56
N GLU A 511 -15.05 -42.73 -25.28
CA GLU A 511 -14.64 -41.32 -25.46
C GLU A 511 -15.02 -40.41 -24.30
N LYS A 512 -16.01 -40.78 -23.48
CA LYS A 512 -16.38 -40.05 -22.26
C LYS A 512 -15.47 -40.37 -21.08
N GLU A 513 -14.92 -41.55 -20.98
CA GLU A 513 -13.95 -41.88 -19.90
C GLU A 513 -12.59 -41.24 -20.14
N LYS A 514 -12.12 -41.12 -21.38
CA LYS A 514 -10.84 -40.41 -21.68
C LYS A 514 -10.86 -38.90 -21.48
N LYS A 515 -12.03 -38.26 -21.46
CA LYS A 515 -12.16 -36.82 -21.17
C LYS A 515 -12.27 -36.48 -19.70
N ASN A 516 -12.53 -37.46 -18.82
CA ASN A 516 -12.60 -37.25 -17.36
C ASN A 516 -11.27 -37.48 -16.60
N GLU A 517 -10.31 -38.17 -17.23
CA GLU A 517 -8.99 -38.37 -16.60
C GLU A 517 -8.00 -37.21 -16.81
N GLN A 518 -8.29 -36.25 -17.67
CA GLN A 518 -7.42 -35.08 -17.91
C GLN A 518 -7.79 -33.83 -17.10
N LYS A 519 -8.66 -33.94 -16.08
CA LYS A 519 -9.06 -32.82 -15.20
C LYS A 519 -8.76 -33.02 -13.72
N LYS A 520 -7.73 -33.77 -13.38
CA LYS A 520 -7.20 -33.78 -12.00
C LYS A 520 -5.76 -33.29 -12.02
N GLU A 521 -5.59 -31.99 -11.75
CA GLU A 521 -4.31 -31.43 -11.31
C GLU A 521 -4.09 -31.79 -9.84
N PRO A 522 -2.87 -32.14 -9.41
CA PRO A 522 -2.56 -32.45 -8.01
C PRO A 522 -2.35 -31.16 -7.21
N GLU A 523 -2.97 -31.10 -6.04
CA GLU A 523 -2.67 -30.11 -5.00
C GLU A 523 -1.22 -30.28 -4.48
N PRO A 524 -0.51 -29.20 -4.09
CA PRO A 524 0.86 -29.31 -3.58
C PRO A 524 0.86 -29.74 -2.12
N GLU A 525 1.50 -30.87 -1.85
CA GLU A 525 1.84 -31.34 -0.51
C GLU A 525 2.80 -30.38 0.22
N ASN A 526 2.46 -30.09 1.46
CA ASN A 526 3.31 -29.41 2.44
C ASN A 526 4.49 -30.30 2.82
N ALA A 527 5.69 -29.94 2.39
CA ALA A 527 6.93 -30.48 2.91
C ALA A 527 7.46 -29.62 4.06
N ILE A 528 7.24 -30.08 5.29
CA ILE A 528 7.94 -29.62 6.49
C ILE A 528 9.32 -30.32 6.45
N THR A 529 10.39 -29.56 6.19
CA THR A 529 11.76 -30.04 6.36
C THR A 529 12.33 -29.46 7.65
N ALA A 530 12.55 -30.33 8.62
CA ALA A 530 13.35 -30.10 9.81
C ALA A 530 14.81 -29.86 9.42
N ILE A 531 15.40 -28.77 9.89
CA ILE A 531 16.85 -28.56 9.87
C ILE A 531 17.37 -28.79 11.28
N THR A 532 18.11 -29.90 11.40
CA THR A 532 18.96 -30.27 12.50
C THR A 532 20.15 -29.32 12.64
N LYS A 533 20.53 -29.12 13.89
CA LYS A 533 21.75 -28.47 14.37
C LYS A 533 23.00 -29.08 13.78
N GLU A 534 23.96 -28.25 13.45
CA GLU A 534 25.38 -28.56 13.62
C GLU A 534 26.10 -27.37 14.26
N GLU A 535 26.66 -27.67 15.42
CA GLU A 535 27.68 -26.87 16.11
C GLU A 535 29.00 -27.04 15.34
N ASN A 536 29.80 -25.97 15.22
CA ASN A 536 31.24 -26.05 15.52
C ASN A 536 31.92 -24.67 15.46
N HIS A 537 32.55 -24.37 16.55
CA HIS A 537 33.89 -23.76 16.79
C HIS A 537 34.58 -23.01 15.61
N ASP A 538 34.79 -21.71 15.73
CA ASP A 538 36.02 -21.05 16.19
C ASP A 538 35.73 -19.55 16.51
#